data_0b7b8d1779f7d7a92b4b472810cf64c7
#
_entry.id   0b7b8d1779f7d7a92b4b472810cf64c7
#
_cell.length_a   1.000
_cell.length_b   1.000
_cell.length_c   1.000
_cell.angle_alpha   90.00
_cell.angle_beta   90.00
_cell.angle_gamma   90.00
#
_symmetry.space_group_name_H-M   'P 1'
#
loop_
_entity.id
_entity.type
_entity.pdbx_description
1 polymer ?
#
loop_
_entity_poly.entity_id
_entity_poly.type
_entity_poly.pdbx_seq_one_letter_code
_entity_poly.pdbx_strand_id
1 'polypeptide(L)'
;MRVYFCLSFFTKKQRTFANKNEKQIAMERNRNILLTLTIESPIVLVASMVAFRLHEVVSMPMEFSVFILVTIYACLKTLSILCSPIIKKFASVSEYSSMEFQAASIATTAPNDVEIQKQRMELFHQEYQYEQQQYVQRKENADEAKLQAVLKYTKDTFKTLDFDEVEIFQLCECVRYFVTNKQPLTQTDIRIKRRASVTQIALKNFAWNIAFQYNIGGDATALFVMHTFNEWFANSTLETIRKNLRTTTGRHKIEINEKIFKMP
;
A
#
# COMPACT_ATOMS: atom_id res chain seq x y z
N MET A 1 -17.85 73.70 -9.15
CA MET A 1 -18.74 72.59 -8.69
C MET A 1 -18.40 71.20 -9.17
N ARG A 2 -17.51 70.96 -10.13
CA ARG A 2 -17.13 69.59 -10.64
C ARG A 2 -16.07 68.85 -9.83
N VAL A 3 -15.24 69.49 -9.04
CA VAL A 3 -14.10 68.87 -8.33
C VAL A 3 -14.56 68.12 -7.06
N TYR A 4 -15.61 68.53 -6.41
CA TYR A 4 -16.14 67.88 -5.19
C TYR A 4 -16.81 66.53 -5.46
N PHE A 5 -17.33 66.33 -6.65
CA PHE A 5 -17.99 65.06 -7.00
C PHE A 5 -17.03 63.93 -7.25
N CYS A 6 -15.82 64.22 -7.70
CA CYS A 6 -14.78 63.18 -7.97
C CYS A 6 -14.15 62.65 -6.70
N LEU A 7 -13.96 63.48 -5.67
CA LEU A 7 -13.35 63.09 -4.39
C LEU A 7 -14.30 62.18 -3.57
N SER A 8 -15.62 62.42 -3.62
CA SER A 8 -16.61 61.61 -2.93
C SER A 8 -16.72 60.18 -3.53
N PHE A 9 -16.53 60.04 -4.82
CA PHE A 9 -16.55 58.75 -5.52
C PHE A 9 -15.32 57.92 -5.21
N PHE A 10 -14.15 58.56 -5.08
CA PHE A 10 -12.90 57.89 -4.78
C PHE A 10 -12.85 57.36 -3.33
N THR A 11 -13.35 58.12 -2.37
CA THR A 11 -13.43 57.68 -0.96
C THR A 11 -14.44 56.56 -0.74
N LYS A 12 -15.56 56.57 -1.49
CA LYS A 12 -16.58 55.51 -1.43
C LYS A 12 -16.04 54.21 -2.03
N LYS A 13 -15.23 54.26 -3.09
CA LYS A 13 -14.61 53.11 -3.73
C LYS A 13 -13.51 52.51 -2.85
N GLN A 14 -12.71 53.32 -2.15
CA GLN A 14 -11.70 52.82 -1.20
C GLN A 14 -12.32 52.13 0.03
N ARG A 15 -13.44 52.65 0.57
CA ARG A 15 -14.14 52.02 1.69
C ARG A 15 -14.77 50.69 1.32
N THR A 16 -15.26 50.52 0.09
CA THR A 16 -15.78 49.22 -0.38
C THR A 16 -14.68 48.20 -0.61
N PHE A 17 -13.49 48.59 -1.05
CA PHE A 17 -12.34 47.73 -1.17
C PHE A 17 -11.77 47.27 0.19
N ALA A 18 -11.67 48.20 1.16
CA ALA A 18 -11.24 47.90 2.51
C ALA A 18 -12.20 46.90 3.22
N ASN A 19 -13.50 47.11 3.09
CA ASN A 19 -14.52 46.24 3.69
C ASN A 19 -14.55 44.82 3.03
N LYS A 20 -14.20 44.72 1.73
CA LYS A 20 -14.12 43.43 1.03
C LYS A 20 -12.86 42.62 1.49
N ASN A 21 -11.75 43.30 1.70
CA ASN A 21 -10.54 42.70 2.23
C ASN A 21 -10.70 42.25 3.69
N GLU A 22 -11.34 43.05 4.55
CA GLU A 22 -11.60 42.64 5.94
C GLU A 22 -12.50 41.40 6.02
N LYS A 23 -13.54 41.33 5.19
CA LYS A 23 -14.42 40.15 5.12
C LYS A 23 -13.68 38.92 4.62
N GLN A 24 -12.78 39.08 3.67
CA GLN A 24 -11.96 37.96 3.15
C GLN A 24 -10.98 37.44 4.19
N ILE A 25 -10.29 38.32 4.91
CA ILE A 25 -9.39 37.98 6.01
C ILE A 25 -10.15 37.31 7.17
N ALA A 26 -11.33 37.80 7.52
CA ALA A 26 -12.19 37.21 8.55
C ALA A 26 -12.67 35.80 8.15
N MET A 27 -12.99 35.59 6.87
CA MET A 27 -13.43 34.31 6.35
C MET A 27 -12.27 33.27 6.33
N GLU A 28 -11.06 33.68 5.93
CA GLU A 28 -9.87 32.85 6.00
C GLU A 28 -9.50 32.48 7.43
N ARG A 29 -9.60 33.44 8.35
CA ARG A 29 -9.35 33.19 9.77
C ARG A 29 -10.34 32.16 10.35
N ASN A 30 -11.64 32.32 10.05
CA ASN A 30 -12.67 31.39 10.51
C ASN A 30 -12.49 29.98 9.88
N ARG A 31 -12.08 29.89 8.62
CA ARG A 31 -11.77 28.61 7.94
C ARG A 31 -10.59 27.92 8.59
N ASN A 32 -9.53 28.65 8.91
CA ASN A 32 -8.37 28.09 9.59
C ASN A 32 -8.68 27.60 11.01
N ILE A 33 -9.53 28.33 11.76
CA ILE A 33 -10.01 27.90 13.08
C ILE A 33 -10.87 26.64 12.98
N LEU A 34 -11.77 26.55 12.00
CA LEU A 34 -12.60 25.37 11.75
C LEU A 34 -11.74 24.15 11.38
N LEU A 35 -10.76 24.31 10.50
CA LEU A 35 -9.82 23.24 10.13
C LEU A 35 -8.98 22.78 11.32
N THR A 36 -8.52 23.69 12.16
CA THR A 36 -7.77 23.35 13.37
C THR A 36 -8.64 22.56 14.35
N LEU A 37 -9.87 22.99 14.59
CA LEU A 37 -10.83 22.31 15.47
C LEU A 37 -11.21 20.91 14.96
N THR A 38 -11.39 20.73 13.65
CA THR A 38 -11.72 19.42 13.06
C THR A 38 -10.58 18.43 13.15
N ILE A 39 -9.34 18.87 13.15
CA ILE A 39 -8.15 18.00 13.28
C ILE A 39 -7.83 17.74 14.77
N GLU A 40 -7.98 18.75 15.63
CA GLU A 40 -7.63 18.59 17.07
C GLU A 40 -8.67 17.78 17.85
N SER A 41 -9.95 17.87 17.51
CA SER A 41 -11.02 17.14 18.20
C SER A 41 -10.81 15.60 18.19
N PRO A 42 -10.57 14.93 17.06
CA PRO A 42 -10.33 13.48 17.06
C PRO A 42 -9.02 13.09 17.77
N ILE A 43 -7.98 13.93 17.75
CA ILE A 43 -6.72 13.66 18.43
C ILE A 43 -6.93 13.62 19.95
N VAL A 44 -7.65 14.59 20.51
CA VAL A 44 -7.99 14.64 21.94
C VAL A 44 -8.87 13.45 22.32
N LEU A 45 -9.83 13.08 21.49
CA LEU A 45 -10.74 11.97 21.72
C LEU A 45 -10.00 10.62 21.75
N VAL A 46 -9.09 10.37 20.82
CA VAL A 46 -8.27 9.15 20.80
C VAL A 46 -7.33 9.12 22.00
N ALA A 47 -6.65 10.22 22.32
CA ALA A 47 -5.76 10.28 23.47
C ALA A 47 -6.50 10.01 24.79
N SER A 48 -7.72 10.53 24.95
CA SER A 48 -8.55 10.29 26.15
C SER A 48 -9.03 8.85 26.26
N MET A 49 -9.44 8.23 25.13
CA MET A 49 -9.83 6.80 25.10
C MET A 49 -8.67 5.88 25.49
N VAL A 50 -7.47 6.13 24.97
CA VAL A 50 -6.29 5.33 25.30
C VAL A 50 -5.89 5.49 26.78
N ALA A 51 -5.89 6.71 27.30
CA ALA A 51 -5.59 6.98 28.70
C ALA A 51 -6.61 6.31 29.64
N PHE A 52 -7.90 6.34 29.28
CA PHE A 52 -8.96 5.69 30.06
C PHE A 52 -8.81 4.17 30.07
N ARG A 53 -8.51 3.56 28.93
CA ARG A 53 -8.26 2.12 28.81
C ARG A 53 -7.02 1.68 29.62
N LEU A 54 -5.95 2.46 29.60
CA LEU A 54 -4.77 2.16 30.39
C LEU A 54 -5.06 2.26 31.90
N HIS A 55 -5.88 3.23 32.31
CA HIS A 55 -6.30 3.34 33.71
C HIS A 55 -7.10 2.11 34.18
N GLU A 56 -8.04 1.61 33.35
CA GLU A 56 -8.83 0.41 33.67
C GLU A 56 -7.99 -0.87 33.73
N VAL A 57 -7.10 -1.07 32.75
CA VAL A 57 -6.37 -2.34 32.59
C VAL A 57 -5.19 -2.45 33.59
N VAL A 58 -4.51 -1.35 33.87
CA VAL A 58 -3.27 -1.36 34.66
C VAL A 58 -3.51 -0.88 36.11
N SER A 59 -4.74 -0.45 36.45
CA SER A 59 -5.11 0.07 37.77
C SER A 59 -4.15 1.15 38.29
N MET A 60 -3.67 2.03 37.39
CA MET A 60 -2.69 3.06 37.70
C MET A 60 -3.34 4.23 38.49
N PRO A 61 -2.57 4.90 39.39
CA PRO A 61 -3.02 6.13 40.06
C PRO A 61 -3.40 7.21 39.03
N MET A 62 -4.41 8.03 39.34
CA MET A 62 -4.94 9.08 38.46
C MET A 62 -3.86 10.06 37.96
N GLU A 63 -2.85 10.34 38.75
CA GLU A 63 -1.74 11.24 38.42
C GLU A 63 -0.94 10.73 37.19
N PHE A 64 -0.66 9.45 37.13
CA PHE A 64 0.03 8.82 35.99
C PHE A 64 -0.82 8.79 34.72
N SER A 65 -2.14 8.65 34.86
CA SER A 65 -3.08 8.66 33.71
C SER A 65 -3.07 10.02 32.99
N VAL A 66 -2.96 11.13 33.75
CA VAL A 66 -2.85 12.47 33.16
C VAL A 66 -1.52 12.64 32.42
N PHE A 67 -0.41 12.13 32.98
CA PHE A 67 0.91 12.16 32.31
C PHE A 67 0.89 11.41 30.99
N ILE A 68 0.29 10.23 30.96
CA ILE A 68 0.14 9.41 29.76
C ILE A 68 -0.71 10.13 28.72
N LEU A 69 -1.81 10.75 29.12
CA LEU A 69 -2.68 11.52 28.22
C LEU A 69 -1.91 12.67 27.55
N VAL A 70 -1.15 13.44 28.34
CA VAL A 70 -0.34 14.54 27.81
C VAL A 70 0.73 14.05 26.85
N THR A 71 1.39 12.93 27.17
CA THR A 71 2.43 12.35 26.32
C THR A 71 1.86 11.84 24.99
N ILE A 72 0.74 11.12 25.01
CA ILE A 72 0.07 10.63 23.81
C ILE A 72 -0.42 11.81 22.95
N TYR A 73 -1.01 12.82 23.57
CA TYR A 73 -1.43 14.04 22.87
C TYR A 73 -0.25 14.73 22.18
N ALA A 74 0.88 14.91 22.87
CA ALA A 74 2.08 15.51 22.30
C ALA A 74 2.63 14.70 21.13
N CYS A 75 2.67 13.37 21.23
CA CYS A 75 3.09 12.49 20.13
C CYS A 75 2.15 12.59 18.91
N LEU A 76 0.84 12.56 19.12
CA LEU A 76 -0.13 12.69 18.04
C LEU A 76 -0.09 14.08 17.39
N LYS A 77 0.14 15.13 18.18
CA LYS A 77 0.31 16.50 17.69
C LYS A 77 1.56 16.66 16.82
N THR A 78 2.69 16.10 17.25
CA THR A 78 3.93 16.11 16.45
C THR A 78 3.75 15.35 15.13
N LEU A 79 3.10 14.20 15.18
CA LEU A 79 2.77 13.42 13.96
C LEU A 79 1.87 14.21 13.01
N SER A 80 0.84 14.89 13.53
CA SER A 80 -0.06 15.74 12.75
C SER A 80 0.68 16.90 12.06
N ILE A 81 1.65 17.51 12.74
CA ILE A 81 2.48 18.58 12.15
C ILE A 81 3.36 18.03 11.03
N LEU A 82 3.95 16.86 11.22
CA LEU A 82 4.78 16.19 10.18
C LEU A 82 3.95 15.79 8.95
N CYS A 83 2.70 15.36 9.15
CA CYS A 83 1.79 15.01 8.07
C CYS A 83 1.08 16.23 7.42
N SER A 84 1.15 17.40 8.05
CA SER A 84 0.49 18.64 7.58
C SER A 84 0.82 19.02 6.12
N PRO A 85 2.08 18.94 5.62
CA PRO A 85 2.38 19.26 4.22
C PRO A 85 1.74 18.28 3.25
N ILE A 86 1.57 17.02 3.66
CA ILE A 86 0.92 15.98 2.84
C ILE A 86 -0.60 16.25 2.80
N ILE A 87 -1.21 16.51 3.93
CA ILE A 87 -2.65 16.83 4.05
C ILE A 87 -2.99 18.09 3.26
N LYS A 88 -2.14 19.14 3.32
CA LYS A 88 -2.34 20.37 2.54
C LYS A 88 -2.24 20.11 1.02
N LYS A 89 -1.37 19.23 0.59
CA LYS A 89 -1.27 18.81 -0.81
C LYS A 89 -2.53 18.10 -1.31
N PHE A 90 -3.10 17.22 -0.49
CA PHE A 90 -4.37 16.56 -0.79
C PHE A 90 -5.56 17.52 -0.73
N ALA A 91 -5.59 18.43 0.25
CA ALA A 91 -6.66 19.43 0.36
C ALA A 91 -6.64 20.44 -0.81
N SER A 92 -5.47 20.83 -1.31
CA SER A 92 -5.36 21.72 -2.47
C SER A 92 -5.84 21.06 -3.78
N VAL A 93 -5.66 19.76 -3.93
CA VAL A 93 -6.22 19.00 -5.07
C VAL A 93 -7.74 18.93 -5.00
N SER A 94 -8.29 18.74 -3.80
CA SER A 94 -9.75 18.74 -3.58
C SER A 94 -10.38 20.13 -3.77
N GLU A 95 -9.67 21.21 -3.42
CA GLU A 95 -10.14 22.59 -3.58
C GLU A 95 -10.16 23.02 -5.06
N TYR A 96 -9.21 22.54 -5.87
CA TYR A 96 -9.20 22.77 -7.32
C TYR A 96 -10.42 22.15 -8.01
N SER A 97 -10.79 20.93 -7.60
CA SER A 97 -12.00 20.25 -8.08
C SER A 97 -13.29 20.94 -7.65
N SER A 98 -13.35 21.51 -6.44
CA SER A 98 -14.56 22.18 -5.94
C SER A 98 -14.74 23.61 -6.43
N MET A 99 -13.67 24.33 -6.73
CA MET A 99 -13.75 25.67 -7.33
C MET A 99 -14.23 25.62 -8.79
N GLU A 100 -13.82 24.60 -9.54
CA GLU A 100 -14.26 24.42 -10.93
C GLU A 100 -15.76 24.07 -10.98
N PHE A 101 -16.25 23.33 -9.98
CA PHE A 101 -17.66 22.97 -9.86
C PHE A 101 -18.56 24.17 -9.43
N GLN A 102 -18.06 25.07 -8.58
CA GLN A 102 -18.83 26.27 -8.16
C GLN A 102 -18.80 27.42 -9.19
N ALA A 103 -17.70 27.55 -9.95
CA ALA A 103 -17.63 28.52 -11.04
C ALA A 103 -18.58 28.16 -12.20
N ALA A 104 -18.83 26.89 -12.41
CA ALA A 104 -19.75 26.37 -13.42
C ALA A 104 -21.23 26.57 -13.07
N SER A 105 -21.58 26.79 -11.78
CA SER A 105 -22.99 26.93 -11.34
C SER A 105 -23.55 28.34 -11.42
N ILE A 106 -22.76 29.38 -11.76
CA ILE A 106 -23.20 30.80 -11.79
C ILE A 106 -23.34 31.34 -13.22
N ALA A 107 -22.95 30.58 -14.24
CA ALA A 107 -23.13 30.97 -15.63
C ALA A 107 -24.52 30.56 -16.11
N THR A 108 -25.36 31.55 -16.39
CA THR A 108 -26.69 31.41 -17.02
C THR A 108 -26.54 30.66 -18.35
N THR A 109 -27.02 29.45 -18.39
CA THR A 109 -26.75 28.41 -19.40
C THR A 109 -27.40 28.73 -20.73
N ALA A 110 -26.61 29.04 -21.74
CA ALA A 110 -27.03 28.88 -23.13
C ALA A 110 -27.08 27.35 -23.46
N PRO A 111 -28.02 26.87 -24.29
CA PRO A 111 -28.19 25.40 -24.53
C PRO A 111 -26.96 24.70 -25.08
N ASN A 112 -25.95 25.42 -25.59
CA ASN A 112 -24.65 24.88 -26.03
C ASN A 112 -23.72 24.46 -24.89
N ASP A 113 -23.86 25.02 -23.70
CA ASP A 113 -22.92 24.74 -22.60
C ASP A 113 -23.16 23.35 -21.96
N VAL A 114 -24.38 22.87 -21.96
CA VAL A 114 -24.75 21.53 -21.44
C VAL A 114 -24.15 20.42 -22.30
N GLU A 115 -24.15 20.60 -23.62
CA GLU A 115 -23.60 19.64 -24.56
C GLU A 115 -22.07 19.59 -24.45
N ILE A 116 -21.41 20.73 -24.29
CA ILE A 116 -19.97 20.84 -24.05
C ILE A 116 -19.56 20.16 -22.72
N GLN A 117 -20.33 20.35 -21.65
CA GLN A 117 -20.09 19.70 -20.38
C GLN A 117 -20.26 18.17 -20.48
N LYS A 118 -21.27 17.70 -21.20
CA LYS A 118 -21.50 16.28 -21.44
C LYS A 118 -20.32 15.66 -22.21
N GLN A 119 -19.86 16.31 -23.26
CA GLN A 119 -18.71 15.86 -24.03
C GLN A 119 -17.42 15.82 -23.19
N ARG A 120 -17.17 16.81 -22.34
CA ARG A 120 -16.04 16.81 -21.41
C ARG A 120 -16.11 15.66 -20.40
N MET A 121 -17.28 15.41 -19.85
CA MET A 121 -17.51 14.28 -18.93
C MET A 121 -17.27 12.94 -19.61
N GLU A 122 -17.68 12.81 -20.85
CA GLU A 122 -17.52 11.58 -21.64
C GLU A 122 -16.06 11.33 -22.01
N LEU A 123 -15.31 12.39 -22.39
CA LEU A 123 -13.87 12.34 -22.62
C LEU A 123 -13.09 11.96 -21.36
N PHE A 124 -13.42 12.58 -20.23
CA PHE A 124 -12.81 12.25 -18.93
C PHE A 124 -13.08 10.80 -18.54
N HIS A 125 -14.30 10.30 -18.77
CA HIS A 125 -14.65 8.91 -18.50
C HIS A 125 -13.85 7.94 -19.39
N GLN A 126 -13.67 8.25 -20.67
CA GLN A 126 -12.86 7.45 -21.58
C GLN A 126 -11.38 7.45 -21.19
N GLU A 127 -10.83 8.60 -20.81
CA GLU A 127 -9.45 8.74 -20.35
C GLU A 127 -9.21 7.94 -19.06
N TYR A 128 -10.12 8.04 -18.09
CA TYR A 128 -10.06 7.27 -16.85
C TYR A 128 -10.13 5.75 -17.11
N GLN A 129 -11.01 5.29 -17.99
CA GLN A 129 -11.09 3.87 -18.35
C GLN A 129 -9.79 3.38 -19.03
N TYR A 130 -9.22 4.21 -19.90
CA TYR A 130 -7.96 3.89 -20.56
C TYR A 130 -6.80 3.79 -19.56
N GLU A 131 -6.69 4.72 -18.63
CA GLU A 131 -5.68 4.65 -17.55
C GLU A 131 -5.85 3.43 -16.66
N GLN A 132 -7.08 3.10 -16.28
CA GLN A 132 -7.40 1.88 -15.53
C GLN A 132 -6.96 0.61 -16.28
N GLN A 133 -7.26 0.51 -17.56
CA GLN A 133 -6.83 -0.61 -18.39
C GLN A 133 -5.31 -0.72 -18.47
N GLN A 134 -4.61 0.40 -18.68
CA GLN A 134 -3.15 0.43 -18.67
C GLN A 134 -2.56 -0.01 -17.33
N TYR A 135 -3.16 0.41 -16.22
CA TYR A 135 -2.70 0.02 -14.89
C TYR A 135 -2.85 -1.49 -14.68
N VAL A 136 -4.00 -2.06 -15.01
CA VAL A 136 -4.25 -3.50 -14.93
C VAL A 136 -3.26 -4.27 -15.78
N GLN A 137 -3.06 -3.86 -17.03
CA GLN A 137 -2.14 -4.51 -17.96
C GLN A 137 -0.67 -4.44 -17.48
N ARG A 138 -0.23 -3.30 -16.93
CA ARG A 138 1.12 -3.18 -16.34
C ARG A 138 1.29 -4.11 -15.14
N LYS A 139 0.27 -4.25 -14.30
CA LYS A 139 0.28 -5.15 -13.15
C LYS A 139 0.35 -6.62 -13.60
N GLU A 140 -0.48 -7.03 -14.54
CA GLU A 140 -0.46 -8.38 -15.10
C GLU A 140 0.89 -8.73 -15.73
N ASN A 141 1.46 -7.82 -16.51
CA ASN A 141 2.78 -8.00 -17.11
C ASN A 141 3.89 -8.11 -16.05
N ALA A 142 3.81 -7.33 -14.96
CA ALA A 142 4.77 -7.41 -13.86
C ALA A 142 4.65 -8.73 -13.09
N ASP A 143 3.43 -9.21 -12.84
CA ASP A 143 3.18 -10.48 -12.17
C ASP A 143 3.63 -11.67 -13.04
N GLU A 144 3.41 -11.62 -14.34
CA GLU A 144 3.91 -12.63 -15.29
C GLU A 144 5.44 -12.61 -15.37
N ALA A 145 6.07 -11.44 -15.46
CA ALA A 145 7.54 -11.32 -15.47
C ALA A 145 8.15 -11.89 -14.18
N LYS A 146 7.50 -11.67 -13.04
CA LYS A 146 7.91 -12.23 -11.76
C LYS A 146 7.80 -13.75 -11.75
N LEU A 147 6.70 -14.30 -12.27
CA LEU A 147 6.50 -15.74 -12.40
C LEU A 147 7.57 -16.36 -13.29
N GLN A 148 7.86 -15.78 -14.45
CA GLN A 148 8.88 -16.28 -15.36
C GLN A 148 10.28 -16.25 -14.72
N ALA A 149 10.61 -15.22 -13.94
CA ALA A 149 11.89 -15.17 -13.23
C ALA A 149 12.01 -16.30 -12.20
N VAL A 150 10.95 -16.60 -11.45
CA VAL A 150 10.94 -17.70 -10.48
C VAL A 150 10.99 -19.07 -11.17
N LEU A 151 10.29 -19.26 -12.27
CA LEU A 151 10.36 -20.50 -13.05
C LEU A 151 11.75 -20.71 -13.67
N LYS A 152 12.37 -19.62 -14.16
CA LYS A 152 13.75 -19.67 -14.64
C LYS A 152 14.71 -20.05 -13.51
N TYR A 153 14.60 -19.41 -12.34
CA TYR A 153 15.37 -19.76 -11.16
C TYR A 153 15.22 -21.24 -10.79
N THR A 154 14.01 -21.77 -10.84
CA THR A 154 13.72 -23.19 -10.60
C THR A 154 14.47 -24.08 -11.60
N LYS A 155 14.32 -23.81 -12.91
CA LYS A 155 15.00 -24.57 -13.96
C LYS A 155 16.51 -24.54 -13.80
N ASP A 156 17.09 -23.37 -13.63
CA ASP A 156 18.54 -23.21 -13.52
C ASP A 156 19.09 -23.90 -12.27
N THR A 157 18.39 -23.80 -11.13
CA THR A 157 18.78 -24.45 -9.88
C THR A 157 18.78 -25.97 -10.00
N PHE A 158 17.72 -26.58 -10.51
CA PHE A 158 17.60 -28.04 -10.57
C PHE A 158 18.39 -28.65 -11.72
N LYS A 159 18.64 -27.89 -12.78
CA LYS A 159 19.58 -28.28 -13.84
C LYS A 159 21.00 -28.42 -13.31
N THR A 160 21.47 -27.53 -12.44
CA THR A 160 22.81 -27.66 -11.81
C THR A 160 22.90 -28.79 -10.79
N LEU A 161 21.78 -29.36 -10.39
CA LEU A 161 21.68 -30.50 -9.47
C LEU A 161 21.43 -31.82 -10.19
N ASP A 162 21.60 -31.87 -11.51
CA ASP A 162 21.46 -33.05 -12.39
C ASP A 162 20.08 -33.72 -12.32
N PHE A 163 18.99 -32.89 -12.26
CA PHE A 163 17.63 -33.38 -12.38
C PHE A 163 17.24 -33.53 -13.86
N ASP A 164 16.41 -34.55 -14.15
CA ASP A 164 15.92 -34.80 -15.49
C ASP A 164 14.95 -33.71 -15.95
N GLU A 165 14.87 -33.47 -17.25
CA GLU A 165 13.99 -32.43 -17.79
C GLU A 165 12.51 -32.61 -17.40
N VAL A 166 12.06 -33.87 -17.33
CA VAL A 166 10.71 -34.23 -16.90
C VAL A 166 10.46 -33.84 -15.44
N GLU A 167 11.41 -34.12 -14.57
CA GLU A 167 11.34 -33.73 -13.14
C GLU A 167 11.38 -32.22 -12.97
N ILE A 168 12.23 -31.54 -13.75
CA ILE A 168 12.29 -30.05 -13.74
C ILE A 168 10.97 -29.45 -14.21
N PHE A 169 10.36 -30.02 -15.25
CA PHE A 169 9.03 -29.57 -15.72
C PHE A 169 7.97 -29.75 -14.62
N GLN A 170 7.92 -30.91 -13.99
CA GLN A 170 7.01 -31.18 -12.88
C GLN A 170 7.23 -30.21 -11.71
N LEU A 171 8.48 -29.93 -11.36
CA LEU A 171 8.81 -28.91 -10.35
C LEU A 171 8.32 -27.52 -10.72
N CYS A 172 8.49 -27.13 -11.98
CA CYS A 172 7.98 -25.84 -12.46
C CYS A 172 6.46 -25.74 -12.34
N GLU A 173 5.72 -26.81 -12.64
CA GLU A 173 4.26 -26.84 -12.49
C GLU A 173 3.85 -26.77 -11.00
N CYS A 174 4.56 -27.46 -10.10
CA CYS A 174 4.33 -27.33 -8.66
C CYS A 174 4.59 -25.92 -8.16
N VAL A 175 5.68 -25.31 -8.61
CA VAL A 175 6.03 -23.94 -8.25
C VAL A 175 4.98 -22.96 -8.80
N ARG A 176 4.58 -23.11 -10.06
CA ARG A 176 3.54 -22.29 -10.67
C ARG A 176 2.24 -22.33 -9.86
N TYR A 177 1.78 -23.54 -9.54
CA TYR A 177 0.58 -23.73 -8.73
C TYR A 177 0.73 -23.12 -7.34
N PHE A 178 1.88 -23.34 -6.69
CA PHE A 178 2.17 -22.84 -5.34
C PHE A 178 2.15 -21.30 -5.27
N VAL A 179 2.77 -20.61 -6.21
CA VAL A 179 2.82 -19.15 -6.20
C VAL A 179 1.48 -18.51 -6.57
N THR A 180 0.69 -19.16 -7.44
CA THR A 180 -0.63 -18.68 -7.85
C THR A 180 -1.66 -18.87 -6.76
N ASN A 181 -1.74 -20.06 -6.16
CA ASN A 181 -2.78 -20.42 -5.20
C ASN A 181 -2.34 -20.22 -3.73
N LYS A 182 -1.07 -19.95 -3.48
CA LYS A 182 -0.44 -19.88 -2.14
C LYS A 182 -0.64 -21.15 -1.31
N GLN A 183 -0.82 -22.28 -1.97
CA GLN A 183 -1.04 -23.60 -1.41
C GLN A 183 -0.30 -24.67 -2.26
N PRO A 184 0.15 -25.76 -1.66
CA PRO A 184 0.76 -26.84 -2.43
C PRO A 184 -0.28 -27.57 -3.30
N LEU A 185 0.19 -28.16 -4.36
CA LEU A 185 -0.60 -29.08 -5.17
C LEU A 185 -0.74 -30.40 -4.40
N THR A 186 -1.96 -30.76 -4.00
CA THR A 186 -2.24 -31.92 -3.12
C THR A 186 -2.44 -33.24 -3.88
N GLN A 187 -2.80 -33.17 -5.16
CA GLN A 187 -2.98 -34.34 -6.02
C GLN A 187 -1.86 -34.39 -7.05
N THR A 188 -0.78 -35.09 -6.75
CA THR A 188 0.29 -35.18 -7.71
C THR A 188 0.87 -36.58 -7.75
N ASP A 189 0.89 -37.16 -8.94
CA ASP A 189 1.79 -38.26 -9.29
C ASP A 189 3.24 -37.76 -9.48
N ILE A 190 3.61 -36.66 -8.78
CA ILE A 190 4.94 -36.09 -8.84
C ILE A 190 5.89 -37.04 -8.11
N ARG A 191 6.74 -37.66 -8.89
CA ARG A 191 7.80 -38.53 -8.38
C ARG A 191 9.14 -37.91 -8.71
N ILE A 192 9.58 -37.04 -7.81
CA ILE A 192 10.95 -36.51 -7.86
C ILE A 192 11.83 -37.42 -7.08
N LYS A 193 12.73 -38.14 -7.79
CA LYS A 193 13.62 -39.14 -7.17
C LYS A 193 14.63 -38.47 -6.26
N ARG A 194 14.82 -39.07 -5.08
CA ARG A 194 15.81 -38.60 -4.12
C ARG A 194 17.22 -38.76 -4.66
N ARG A 195 18.03 -37.70 -4.57
CA ARG A 195 19.44 -37.68 -4.90
C ARG A 195 20.29 -37.48 -3.64
N ALA A 196 21.35 -38.28 -3.48
CA ALA A 196 22.23 -38.12 -2.33
C ALA A 196 22.98 -36.80 -2.29
N SER A 197 23.14 -36.18 -3.45
CA SER A 197 23.81 -34.88 -3.59
C SER A 197 22.96 -33.70 -3.12
N VAL A 198 21.65 -33.87 -2.86
CA VAL A 198 20.70 -32.82 -2.49
C VAL A 198 20.25 -33.01 -1.05
N THR A 199 20.51 -32.02 -0.22
CA THR A 199 20.15 -32.03 1.20
C THR A 199 18.77 -31.48 1.46
N GLN A 200 18.13 -31.91 2.54
CA GLN A 200 16.85 -31.32 2.99
C GLN A 200 16.93 -29.79 3.19
N ILE A 201 18.08 -29.31 3.68
CA ILE A 201 18.30 -27.86 3.89
C ILE A 201 18.28 -27.11 2.55
N ALA A 202 18.92 -27.64 1.51
CA ALA A 202 18.91 -27.03 0.18
C ALA A 202 17.48 -26.90 -0.35
N LEU A 203 16.64 -27.93 -0.20
CA LEU A 203 15.24 -27.91 -0.65
C LEU A 203 14.37 -26.93 0.17
N LYS A 204 14.61 -26.82 1.47
CA LYS A 204 13.95 -25.82 2.32
C LYS A 204 14.33 -24.39 1.92
N ASN A 205 15.63 -24.14 1.69
CA ASN A 205 16.11 -22.85 1.21
C ASN A 205 15.50 -22.49 -0.15
N PHE A 206 15.40 -23.46 -1.07
CA PHE A 206 14.72 -23.27 -2.35
C PHE A 206 13.28 -22.83 -2.19
N ALA A 207 12.51 -23.56 -1.39
CA ALA A 207 11.11 -23.25 -1.16
C ALA A 207 10.94 -21.89 -0.47
N TRP A 208 11.82 -21.58 0.50
CA TRP A 208 11.83 -20.30 1.18
C TRP A 208 12.13 -19.15 0.20
N ASN A 209 13.09 -19.29 -0.68
CA ASN A 209 13.45 -18.29 -1.68
C ASN A 209 12.24 -17.91 -2.55
N ILE A 210 11.45 -18.89 -2.97
CA ILE A 210 10.23 -18.66 -3.75
C ILE A 210 9.13 -18.01 -2.90
N ALA A 211 8.87 -18.57 -1.72
CA ALA A 211 7.84 -18.08 -0.80
C ALA A 211 8.09 -16.63 -0.40
N PHE A 212 9.35 -16.24 -0.19
CA PHE A 212 9.74 -14.88 0.13
C PHE A 212 9.35 -13.89 -0.98
N GLN A 213 9.56 -14.25 -2.26
CA GLN A 213 9.19 -13.38 -3.39
C GLN A 213 7.68 -13.09 -3.44
N TYR A 214 6.85 -14.04 -3.03
CA TYR A 214 5.39 -13.95 -3.10
C TYR A 214 4.71 -13.69 -1.76
N ASN A 215 5.50 -13.44 -0.72
CA ASN A 215 5.02 -13.26 0.66
C ASN A 215 4.09 -14.39 1.11
N ILE A 216 4.51 -15.64 0.87
CA ILE A 216 3.76 -16.84 1.26
C ILE A 216 4.19 -17.25 2.66
N GLY A 217 3.22 -17.60 3.51
CA GLY A 217 3.44 -17.98 4.90
C GLY A 217 4.24 -19.28 5.06
N GLY A 218 4.93 -19.41 6.20
CA GLY A 218 5.78 -20.56 6.51
C GLY A 218 5.04 -21.91 6.53
N ASP A 219 3.78 -21.94 6.93
CA ASP A 219 2.99 -23.18 6.96
C ASP A 219 2.70 -23.69 5.54
N ALA A 220 2.28 -22.83 4.63
CA ALA A 220 2.07 -23.20 3.22
C ALA A 220 3.38 -23.61 2.54
N THR A 221 4.50 -22.94 2.89
CA THR A 221 5.82 -23.27 2.38
C THR A 221 6.30 -24.63 2.89
N ALA A 222 6.08 -24.95 4.15
CA ALA A 222 6.43 -26.26 4.72
C ALA A 222 5.60 -27.40 4.10
N LEU A 223 4.30 -27.16 3.85
CA LEU A 223 3.43 -28.08 3.12
C LEU A 223 3.92 -28.29 1.68
N PHE A 224 4.31 -27.22 0.98
CA PHE A 224 4.88 -27.32 -0.35
C PHE A 224 6.13 -28.19 -0.37
N VAL A 225 7.08 -28.00 0.57
CA VAL A 225 8.29 -28.83 0.69
C VAL A 225 7.93 -30.29 0.93
N MET A 226 7.02 -30.56 1.85
CA MET A 226 6.63 -31.90 2.24
C MET A 226 5.95 -32.67 1.09
N HIS A 227 5.08 -32.01 0.33
CA HIS A 227 4.37 -32.64 -0.79
C HIS A 227 5.25 -32.80 -2.04
N THR A 228 5.99 -31.75 -2.40
CA THR A 228 6.82 -31.77 -3.62
C THR A 228 8.07 -32.67 -3.48
N PHE A 229 8.67 -32.70 -2.28
CA PHE A 229 9.90 -33.44 -2.01
C PHE A 229 9.69 -34.57 -0.99
N ASN A 230 8.59 -35.31 -1.11
CA ASN A 230 8.17 -36.33 -0.14
C ASN A 230 9.27 -37.37 0.18
N GLU A 231 10.08 -37.78 -0.78
CA GLU A 231 11.14 -38.76 -0.55
C GLU A 231 12.25 -38.27 0.40
N TRP A 232 12.49 -36.93 0.48
CA TRP A 232 13.45 -36.37 1.43
C TRP A 232 12.82 -36.16 2.82
N PHE A 233 11.52 -35.96 2.89
CA PHE A 233 10.81 -35.54 4.09
C PHE A 233 9.84 -36.59 4.65
N ALA A 234 9.93 -37.85 4.20
CA ALA A 234 9.06 -38.95 4.63
C ALA A 234 8.97 -39.11 6.15
N ASN A 235 10.08 -38.85 6.85
CA ASN A 235 10.17 -38.96 8.32
C ASN A 235 10.16 -37.57 9.03
N SER A 236 9.79 -36.52 8.36
CA SER A 236 9.79 -35.15 8.91
C SER A 236 8.38 -34.69 9.21
N THR A 237 8.19 -34.01 10.33
CA THR A 237 6.91 -33.38 10.65
C THR A 237 6.84 -31.97 10.04
N LEU A 238 5.62 -31.50 9.74
CA LEU A 238 5.39 -30.16 9.22
C LEU A 238 6.02 -29.08 10.11
N GLU A 239 5.89 -29.23 11.42
CA GLU A 239 6.46 -28.30 12.39
C GLU A 239 7.98 -28.23 12.33
N THR A 240 8.65 -29.38 12.16
CA THR A 240 10.11 -29.45 12.01
C THR A 240 10.58 -28.78 10.71
N ILE A 241 9.83 -28.95 9.63
CA ILE A 241 10.12 -28.30 8.36
C ILE A 241 9.96 -26.79 8.51
N ARG A 242 8.83 -26.33 9.08
CA ARG A 242 8.51 -24.93 9.28
C ARG A 242 9.55 -24.17 10.11
N LYS A 243 9.97 -24.75 11.23
CA LYS A 243 10.98 -24.12 12.12
C LYS A 243 12.33 -23.86 11.45
N ASN A 244 12.67 -24.63 10.45
CA ASN A 244 13.99 -24.60 9.79
C ASN A 244 13.89 -24.32 8.29
N LEU A 245 12.92 -23.54 7.84
CA LEU A 245 12.74 -23.22 6.42
C LEU A 245 13.89 -22.37 5.87
N ARG A 246 14.47 -21.50 6.69
CA ARG A 246 15.58 -20.63 6.32
C ARG A 246 16.83 -21.03 7.09
N THR A 247 17.86 -21.44 6.37
CA THR A 247 19.15 -21.74 6.97
C THR A 247 20.25 -20.96 6.26
N THR A 248 20.88 -20.06 7.00
CA THR A 248 21.97 -19.18 6.51
C THR A 248 23.35 -19.65 6.92
N THR A 249 23.42 -20.60 7.86
CA THR A 249 24.68 -21.13 8.38
C THR A 249 25.12 -22.37 7.58
N GLY A 250 26.40 -22.43 7.21
CA GLY A 250 26.97 -23.53 6.42
C GLY A 250 26.92 -23.25 4.92
N ARG A 251 27.60 -24.12 4.16
CA ARG A 251 27.58 -24.10 2.69
C ARG A 251 26.53 -25.08 2.20
N HIS A 252 25.52 -24.58 1.51
CA HIS A 252 24.45 -25.38 0.93
C HIS A 252 24.45 -25.21 -0.60
N LYS A 253 24.09 -26.28 -1.34
CA LYS A 253 23.98 -26.22 -2.80
C LYS A 253 22.95 -25.17 -3.28
N ILE A 254 21.91 -24.93 -2.47
CA ILE A 254 20.95 -23.85 -2.69
C ILE A 254 21.06 -22.93 -1.49
N GLU A 255 21.57 -21.74 -1.73
CA GLU A 255 21.71 -20.69 -0.71
C GLU A 255 20.45 -19.80 -0.68
N ILE A 256 20.32 -19.03 0.39
CA ILE A 256 19.25 -18.03 0.51
C ILE A 256 19.45 -16.93 -0.52
N ASN A 257 18.42 -16.69 -1.34
CA ASN A 257 18.41 -15.67 -2.36
C ASN A 257 17.12 -14.83 -2.26
N GLU A 258 17.23 -13.66 -1.67
CA GLU A 258 16.11 -12.71 -1.51
C GLU A 258 15.84 -11.88 -2.79
N LYS A 259 16.69 -12.02 -3.82
CA LYS A 259 16.69 -11.16 -5.02
C LYS A 259 16.53 -11.96 -6.31
N ILE A 260 15.65 -12.95 -6.33
CA ILE A 260 15.36 -13.72 -7.54
C ILE A 260 14.74 -12.81 -8.60
N PHE A 261 13.82 -11.97 -8.17
CA PHE A 261 13.20 -10.94 -9.01
C PHE A 261 13.66 -9.57 -8.51
N LYS A 262 14.37 -8.84 -9.37
CA LYS A 262 14.65 -7.42 -9.17
C LYS A 262 13.66 -6.66 -10.04
N MET A 263 12.80 -5.85 -9.42
CA MET A 263 12.07 -4.85 -10.20
C MET A 263 13.09 -3.96 -10.92
N PRO A 264 12.87 -3.69 -12.20
CA PRO A 264 13.70 -2.76 -12.97
C PRO A 264 13.61 -1.35 -12.39
#